data_cf1dd3d879d6f01b79bc82781145709d
#
_entry.id   cf1dd3d879d6f01b79bc82781145709d
#
_cell.length_a   1.000
_cell.length_b   1.000
_cell.length_c   1.000
_cell.angle_alpha   90.00
_cell.angle_beta   90.00
_cell.angle_gamma   90.00
#
_symmetry.space_group_name_H-M   'P 1'
#
loop_
_entity.id
_entity.type
_entity.pdbx_description
1 polymer ?
#
loop_
_entity_poly.entity_id
_entity_poly.type
_entity_poly.pdbx_seq_one_letter_code
_entity_poly.pdbx_strand_id
1 'polypeptide(L)'
;MPADPKKVAAASPVYLDARSVQACLTDEEVYDIVSKTLRDLNTDRVIKGPKSGFGVDIDGGHLHMGSVSGCVLSSSAAGIKWFTVSDKNPSRNLPRVPATIVVCNAETGLLDGVLDGTQLTSERTAAMAVAAASACGRRPLKRAAVVGAGAIGHSLVKFLAATQAVDRIAVASLKESTARHACEVAAFLRRGVTLSATSDVRAAVADADIVFTATGVPEDTDLVRAAWLKADAIVCWLGSRREVDIELISEAWIVVDDPDGVKMRRSEFREGGAGWNRIVGNVANVMSGQLHLPEGVEKILLSLAGIGVLDVALGARAIANARRKGIGVPLEPDRR
;
A
#
# COMPACT_ATOMS: atom_id res chain seq x y z
N MET A 1 -23.09 16.65 -44.46
CA MET A 1 -23.46 15.49 -43.63
C MET A 1 -22.51 15.49 -42.42
N PRO A 2 -22.96 15.60 -41.20
CA PRO A 2 -22.07 15.47 -40.07
C PRO A 2 -21.59 14.01 -39.94
N ALA A 3 -20.30 13.83 -39.69
CA ALA A 3 -19.65 12.55 -39.56
C ALA A 3 -20.32 11.73 -38.44
N ASP A 4 -20.64 10.47 -38.75
CA ASP A 4 -21.14 9.47 -37.86
C ASP A 4 -20.26 9.39 -36.60
N PRO A 5 -20.79 9.55 -35.38
CA PRO A 5 -19.98 9.36 -34.18
C PRO A 5 -19.54 7.90 -34.16
N LYS A 6 -18.25 7.67 -34.42
CA LYS A 6 -17.61 6.34 -34.41
C LYS A 6 -18.15 5.57 -33.20
N LYS A 7 -18.91 4.51 -33.47
CA LYS A 7 -19.21 3.46 -32.48
C LYS A 7 -17.86 3.00 -31.96
N VAL A 8 -17.45 3.48 -30.82
CA VAL A 8 -16.38 2.88 -30.05
C VAL A 8 -16.93 1.50 -29.66
N ALA A 9 -16.54 0.50 -30.40
CA ALA A 9 -16.86 -0.88 -30.04
C ALA A 9 -16.22 -1.11 -28.67
N ALA A 10 -17.04 -1.12 -27.63
CA ALA A 10 -16.57 -1.39 -26.29
C ALA A 10 -15.92 -2.78 -26.30
N ALA A 11 -14.65 -2.86 -25.95
CA ALA A 11 -13.97 -4.14 -25.82
C ALA A 11 -14.69 -4.97 -24.74
N SER A 12 -14.86 -6.26 -24.98
CA SER A 12 -15.49 -7.16 -23.97
C SER A 12 -14.75 -7.03 -22.63
N PRO A 13 -15.48 -6.91 -21.51
CA PRO A 13 -14.85 -6.91 -20.20
C PRO A 13 -14.16 -8.24 -19.92
N VAL A 14 -13.11 -8.22 -19.09
CA VAL A 14 -12.31 -9.41 -18.81
C VAL A 14 -12.27 -9.73 -17.31
N TYR A 15 -12.19 -11.01 -16.99
CA TYR A 15 -11.82 -11.49 -15.67
C TYR A 15 -10.35 -11.86 -15.64
N LEU A 16 -9.62 -11.40 -14.62
CA LEU A 16 -8.22 -11.75 -14.38
C LEU A 16 -8.10 -12.40 -13.00
N ASP A 17 -7.76 -13.67 -12.99
CA ASP A 17 -7.38 -14.36 -11.74
C ASP A 17 -6.00 -13.89 -11.24
N ALA A 18 -5.58 -14.35 -10.07
CA ALA A 18 -4.33 -13.96 -9.44
C ALA A 18 -3.10 -14.17 -10.35
N ARG A 19 -3.05 -15.29 -11.09
CA ARG A 19 -1.94 -15.60 -12.01
C ARG A 19 -1.94 -14.67 -13.22
N SER A 20 -3.10 -14.39 -13.76
CA SER A 20 -3.28 -13.44 -14.86
C SER A 20 -2.86 -12.04 -14.48
N VAL A 21 -3.23 -11.57 -13.28
CA VAL A 21 -2.80 -10.26 -12.75
C VAL A 21 -1.27 -10.19 -12.65
N GLN A 22 -0.63 -11.20 -12.06
CA GLN A 22 0.83 -11.27 -11.97
C GLN A 22 1.52 -11.26 -13.35
N ALA A 23 0.96 -11.99 -14.34
CA ALA A 23 1.50 -12.01 -15.68
C ALA A 23 1.32 -10.67 -16.42
N CYS A 24 0.42 -9.81 -15.94
CA CYS A 24 0.10 -8.52 -16.57
C CYS A 24 0.86 -7.33 -16.01
N LEU A 25 1.46 -7.42 -14.83
CA LEU A 25 2.16 -6.30 -14.19
C LEU A 25 3.58 -6.70 -13.80
N THR A 26 4.56 -5.85 -14.10
CA THR A 26 5.90 -5.97 -13.54
C THR A 26 6.02 -5.15 -12.25
N ASP A 27 7.01 -5.46 -11.43
CA ASP A 27 7.27 -4.71 -10.19
C ASP A 27 7.58 -3.23 -10.46
N GLU A 28 8.30 -2.96 -11.54
CA GLU A 28 8.61 -1.61 -12.00
C GLU A 28 7.33 -0.85 -12.39
N GLU A 29 6.45 -1.47 -13.20
CA GLU A 29 5.16 -0.88 -13.55
C GLU A 29 4.31 -0.58 -12.29
N VAL A 30 4.27 -1.51 -11.32
CA VAL A 30 3.54 -1.28 -10.06
C VAL A 30 4.09 -0.06 -9.33
N TYR A 31 5.40 0.03 -9.16
CA TYR A 31 6.03 1.14 -8.45
C TYR A 31 5.84 2.49 -9.16
N ASP A 32 6.00 2.52 -10.48
CA ASP A 32 5.85 3.73 -11.28
C ASP A 32 4.42 4.25 -11.28
N ILE A 33 3.44 3.35 -11.45
CA ILE A 33 2.00 3.72 -11.44
C ILE A 33 1.60 4.25 -10.08
N VAL A 34 2.02 3.56 -9.00
CA VAL A 34 1.75 4.01 -7.63
C VAL A 34 2.38 5.38 -7.38
N SER A 35 3.66 5.56 -7.71
CA SER A 35 4.38 6.82 -7.53
C SER A 35 3.75 7.96 -8.32
N LYS A 36 3.35 7.70 -9.57
CA LYS A 36 2.66 8.69 -10.40
C LYS A 36 1.29 9.05 -9.81
N THR A 37 0.49 8.06 -9.45
CA THR A 37 -0.85 8.29 -8.90
C THR A 37 -0.79 9.06 -7.57
N LEU A 38 0.20 8.82 -6.74
CA LEU A 38 0.43 9.57 -5.50
C LEU A 38 0.77 11.04 -5.79
N ARG A 39 1.61 11.32 -6.77
CA ARG A 39 1.90 12.71 -7.17
C ARG A 39 0.68 13.44 -7.72
N ASP A 40 -0.16 12.73 -8.46
CA ASP A 40 -1.37 13.28 -9.08
C ASP A 40 -2.54 13.41 -8.08
N LEU A 41 -2.43 12.90 -6.84
CA LEU A 41 -3.53 12.77 -5.87
C LEU A 41 -4.16 14.11 -5.46
N ASN A 42 -3.40 15.21 -5.51
CA ASN A 42 -3.89 16.57 -5.21
C ASN A 42 -4.28 17.35 -6.48
N THR A 43 -4.42 16.67 -7.60
CA THR A 43 -4.86 17.28 -8.87
C THR A 43 -6.26 16.80 -9.23
N ASP A 44 -6.90 17.50 -10.18
CA ASP A 44 -8.21 17.07 -10.71
C ASP A 44 -8.15 15.77 -11.53
N ARG A 45 -6.95 15.18 -11.70
CA ARG A 45 -6.76 13.93 -12.46
C ARG A 45 -7.05 12.67 -11.66
N VAL A 46 -7.07 12.78 -10.34
CA VAL A 46 -7.29 11.66 -9.42
C VAL A 46 -8.35 12.03 -8.41
N ILE A 47 -9.46 11.30 -8.44
CA ILE A 47 -10.59 11.54 -7.55
C ILE A 47 -10.68 10.38 -6.56
N LYS A 48 -10.45 10.67 -5.30
CA LYS A 48 -10.64 9.70 -4.21
C LYS A 48 -12.13 9.52 -3.97
N GLY A 49 -12.59 8.27 -4.00
CA GLY A 49 -13.92 7.93 -3.52
C GLY A 49 -13.93 7.65 -2.01
N PRO A 50 -15.12 7.53 -1.42
CA PRO A 50 -15.26 7.23 -0.02
C PRO A 50 -14.70 5.84 0.33
N LYS A 51 -14.21 5.70 1.56
CA LYS A 51 -13.93 4.41 2.18
C LYS A 51 -15.13 4.01 3.02
N SER A 52 -15.63 2.79 2.82
CA SER A 52 -16.77 2.24 3.56
C SER A 52 -16.42 0.86 4.10
N GLY A 53 -17.04 0.47 5.20
CA GLY A 53 -16.86 -0.87 5.75
C GLY A 53 -17.69 -1.12 7.00
N PHE A 54 -17.84 -2.39 7.33
CA PHE A 54 -18.53 -2.87 8.52
C PHE A 54 -17.87 -4.15 9.02
N GLY A 55 -18.07 -4.43 10.30
CA GLY A 55 -17.61 -5.66 10.94
C GLY A 55 -18.76 -6.62 11.20
N VAL A 56 -18.47 -7.91 11.16
CA VAL A 56 -19.40 -8.98 11.50
C VAL A 56 -18.67 -10.01 12.35
N ASP A 57 -19.28 -10.43 13.44
CA ASP A 57 -18.79 -11.54 14.27
C ASP A 57 -19.41 -12.84 13.78
N ILE A 58 -18.58 -13.77 13.32
CA ILE A 58 -18.99 -15.07 12.77
C ILE A 58 -18.15 -16.17 13.43
N ASP A 59 -18.84 -17.15 14.02
CA ASP A 59 -18.21 -18.36 14.58
C ASP A 59 -16.97 -18.09 15.47
N GLY A 60 -17.11 -17.12 16.38
CA GLY A 60 -16.04 -16.78 17.32
C GLY A 60 -14.84 -16.07 16.70
N GLY A 61 -15.02 -15.41 15.55
CA GLY A 61 -14.03 -14.53 14.90
C GLY A 61 -14.66 -13.28 14.35
N HIS A 62 -13.87 -12.24 14.25
CA HIS A 62 -14.27 -10.98 13.65
C HIS A 62 -13.87 -10.96 12.17
N LEU A 63 -14.82 -10.63 11.29
CA LEU A 63 -14.61 -10.39 9.87
C LEU A 63 -14.93 -8.93 9.58
N HIS A 64 -13.94 -8.18 9.10
CA HIS A 64 -14.16 -6.83 8.61
C HIS A 64 -14.30 -6.85 7.09
N MET A 65 -15.37 -6.25 6.56
CA MET A 65 -15.61 -6.06 5.14
C MET A 65 -15.48 -4.59 4.80
N GLY A 66 -14.85 -4.28 3.67
CA GLY A 66 -14.65 -2.89 3.29
C GLY A 66 -14.57 -2.69 1.80
N SER A 67 -14.78 -1.44 1.40
CA SER A 67 -14.60 -0.99 0.03
C SER A 67 -13.85 0.33 -0.01
N VAL A 68 -13.07 0.50 -1.07
CA VAL A 68 -12.40 1.75 -1.41
C VAL A 68 -12.55 1.98 -2.90
N SER A 69 -12.96 3.17 -3.27
CA SER A 69 -13.23 3.53 -4.67
C SER A 69 -12.39 4.71 -5.13
N GLY A 70 -12.43 4.98 -6.42
CA GLY A 70 -11.79 6.15 -6.99
C GLY A 70 -11.84 6.20 -8.50
N CYS A 71 -11.35 7.31 -9.05
CA CYS A 71 -11.25 7.54 -10.47
C CYS A 71 -9.87 8.10 -10.80
N VAL A 72 -9.28 7.60 -11.89
CA VAL A 72 -7.99 8.05 -12.43
C VAL A 72 -8.21 8.47 -13.87
N LEU A 73 -8.42 9.76 -14.09
CA LEU A 73 -8.77 10.32 -15.41
C LEU A 73 -7.67 10.12 -16.46
N SER A 74 -6.40 10.10 -16.04
CA SER A 74 -5.29 9.86 -16.98
C SER A 74 -5.28 8.45 -17.58
N SER A 75 -6.03 7.50 -17.02
CA SER A 75 -6.24 6.15 -17.56
C SER A 75 -7.70 5.88 -17.93
N SER A 76 -8.55 6.93 -17.95
CA SER A 76 -10.00 6.83 -18.16
C SER A 76 -10.64 5.72 -17.32
N ALA A 77 -10.19 5.53 -16.08
CA ALA A 77 -10.61 4.42 -15.23
C ALA A 77 -11.28 4.91 -13.95
N ALA A 78 -12.44 4.34 -13.64
CA ALA A 78 -13.11 4.44 -12.37
C ALA A 78 -13.33 3.03 -11.80
N GLY A 79 -13.41 2.89 -10.48
CA GLY A 79 -13.59 1.55 -9.95
C GLY A 79 -13.62 1.47 -8.43
N ILE A 80 -13.70 0.25 -7.98
CA ILE A 80 -13.79 -0.08 -6.56
C ILE A 80 -13.01 -1.35 -6.26
N LYS A 81 -12.33 -1.36 -5.12
CA LYS A 81 -11.87 -2.60 -4.51
C LYS A 81 -12.78 -2.96 -3.36
N TRP A 82 -13.34 -4.17 -3.39
CA TRP A 82 -13.94 -4.85 -2.25
C TRP A 82 -12.90 -5.73 -1.59
N PHE A 83 -12.80 -5.68 -0.26
CA PHE A 83 -11.87 -6.53 0.50
C PHE A 83 -12.48 -6.97 1.82
N THR A 84 -11.98 -8.08 2.33
CA THR A 84 -12.28 -8.54 3.68
C THR A 84 -11.00 -8.71 4.47
N VAL A 85 -11.09 -8.58 5.80
CA VAL A 85 -9.98 -8.88 6.73
C VAL A 85 -10.45 -9.95 7.69
N SER A 86 -9.78 -11.09 7.68
CA SER A 86 -10.09 -12.22 8.57
C SER A 86 -8.83 -12.70 9.26
N ASP A 87 -8.81 -12.62 10.59
CA ASP A 87 -7.69 -13.09 11.38
C ASP A 87 -7.62 -14.63 11.46
N LYS A 88 -8.70 -15.34 11.10
CA LYS A 88 -8.74 -16.80 11.04
C LYS A 88 -8.24 -17.37 9.70
N ASN A 89 -8.23 -16.62 8.64
CA ASN A 89 -7.83 -17.11 7.32
C ASN A 89 -6.41 -17.69 7.29
N PRO A 90 -5.38 -17.07 7.92
CA PRO A 90 -4.02 -17.61 7.89
C PRO A 90 -3.90 -19.03 8.47
N SER A 91 -4.67 -19.36 9.51
CA SER A 91 -4.67 -20.72 10.08
C SER A 91 -5.32 -21.77 9.17
N ARG A 92 -6.04 -21.32 8.12
CA ARG A 92 -6.67 -22.16 7.09
C ARG A 92 -5.91 -22.12 5.76
N ASN A 93 -4.69 -21.58 5.73
CA ASN A 93 -3.91 -21.32 4.52
C ASN A 93 -4.63 -20.43 3.49
N LEU A 94 -5.46 -19.51 3.96
CA LEU A 94 -6.16 -18.53 3.15
C LEU A 94 -5.56 -17.14 3.35
N PRO A 95 -5.65 -16.24 2.36
CA PRO A 95 -5.20 -14.86 2.49
C PRO A 95 -5.93 -14.16 3.65
N ARG A 96 -5.18 -13.44 4.49
CA ARG A 96 -5.79 -12.61 5.55
C ARG A 96 -6.69 -11.53 4.98
N VAL A 97 -6.33 -10.99 3.81
CA VAL A 97 -7.03 -9.88 3.15
C VAL A 97 -7.32 -10.26 1.69
N PRO A 98 -8.28 -11.16 1.44
CA PRO A 98 -8.74 -11.37 0.07
C PRO A 98 -9.44 -10.11 -0.47
N ALA A 99 -9.24 -9.83 -1.77
CA ALA A 99 -9.77 -8.65 -2.40
C ALA A 99 -10.16 -8.90 -3.85
N THR A 100 -11.18 -8.18 -4.31
CA THR A 100 -11.61 -8.12 -5.71
C THR A 100 -11.66 -6.67 -6.16
N ILE A 101 -11.16 -6.38 -7.36
CA ILE A 101 -11.17 -5.06 -7.95
C ILE A 101 -12.11 -5.08 -9.17
N VAL A 102 -12.99 -4.10 -9.25
CA VAL A 102 -13.86 -3.84 -10.41
C VAL A 102 -13.40 -2.53 -11.04
N VAL A 103 -13.16 -2.54 -12.35
CA VAL A 103 -12.73 -1.36 -13.12
C VAL A 103 -13.74 -1.11 -14.24
N CYS A 104 -14.17 0.14 -14.34
CA CYS A 104 -15.03 0.64 -15.39
C CYS A 104 -14.32 1.76 -16.16
N ASN A 105 -14.68 1.94 -17.41
CA ASN A 105 -14.29 3.11 -18.18
C ASN A 105 -14.96 4.36 -17.59
N ALA A 106 -14.17 5.40 -17.28
CA ALA A 106 -14.67 6.60 -16.60
C ALA A 106 -15.55 7.50 -17.49
N GLU A 107 -15.47 7.37 -18.82
CA GLU A 107 -16.25 8.17 -19.76
C GLU A 107 -17.62 7.55 -20.03
N THR A 108 -17.68 6.22 -20.13
CA THR A 108 -18.89 5.48 -20.53
C THR A 108 -19.60 4.80 -19.37
N GLY A 109 -18.93 4.60 -18.25
CA GLY A 109 -19.41 3.79 -17.13
C GLY A 109 -19.43 2.27 -17.38
N LEU A 110 -19.04 1.84 -18.59
CA LEU A 110 -19.06 0.42 -18.94
C LEU A 110 -17.96 -0.34 -18.19
N LEU A 111 -18.25 -1.61 -17.86
CA LEU A 111 -17.29 -2.50 -17.21
C LEU A 111 -16.11 -2.77 -18.15
N ASP A 112 -14.89 -2.54 -17.68
CA ASP A 112 -13.66 -2.95 -18.34
C ASP A 112 -13.16 -4.31 -17.86
N GLY A 113 -13.34 -4.63 -16.58
CA GLY A 113 -12.98 -5.93 -16.05
C GLY A 113 -13.11 -6.06 -14.55
N VAL A 114 -12.98 -7.31 -14.11
CA VAL A 114 -12.94 -7.74 -12.71
C VAL A 114 -11.65 -8.52 -12.50
N LEU A 115 -10.93 -8.25 -11.41
CA LEU A 115 -9.65 -8.91 -11.17
C LEU A 115 -9.46 -9.29 -9.70
N ASP A 116 -8.69 -10.35 -9.47
CA ASP A 116 -8.20 -10.67 -8.14
C ASP A 116 -7.28 -9.55 -7.66
N GLY A 117 -7.63 -8.95 -6.52
CA GLY A 117 -6.91 -7.85 -5.91
C GLY A 117 -6.04 -8.24 -4.72
N THR A 118 -6.00 -9.53 -4.38
CA THR A 118 -5.42 -10.02 -3.13
C THR A 118 -3.93 -9.71 -3.02
N GLN A 119 -3.14 -10.19 -3.97
CA GLN A 119 -1.71 -9.92 -4.02
C GLN A 119 -1.43 -8.44 -4.35
N LEU A 120 -2.16 -7.89 -5.31
CA LEU A 120 -2.03 -6.50 -5.73
C LEU A 120 -2.23 -5.51 -4.57
N THR A 121 -3.13 -5.84 -3.62
CA THR A 121 -3.33 -5.06 -2.39
C THR A 121 -2.06 -4.98 -1.54
N SER A 122 -1.31 -6.07 -1.40
CA SER A 122 -0.04 -6.09 -0.65
C SER A 122 1.05 -5.32 -1.40
N GLU A 123 1.16 -5.54 -2.71
CA GLU A 123 2.17 -4.91 -3.57
C GLU A 123 1.98 -3.40 -3.65
N ARG A 124 0.74 -2.91 -3.91
CA ARG A 124 0.49 -1.47 -3.98
C ARG A 124 0.67 -0.77 -2.63
N THR A 125 0.41 -1.49 -1.52
CA THR A 125 0.62 -0.94 -0.17
C THR A 125 2.12 -0.78 0.11
N ALA A 126 2.92 -1.78 -0.24
CA ALA A 126 4.36 -1.72 -0.10
C ALA A 126 4.98 -0.65 -1.03
N ALA A 127 4.58 -0.62 -2.30
CA ALA A 127 5.06 0.38 -3.26
C ALA A 127 4.72 1.81 -2.80
N MET A 128 3.50 2.03 -2.29
CA MET A 128 3.09 3.31 -1.71
C MET A 128 3.97 3.71 -0.53
N ALA A 129 4.23 2.79 0.40
CA ALA A 129 5.05 3.06 1.58
C ALA A 129 6.49 3.38 1.19
N VAL A 130 7.08 2.62 0.27
CA VAL A 130 8.45 2.85 -0.22
C VAL A 130 8.55 4.17 -0.97
N ALA A 131 7.60 4.52 -1.83
CA ALA A 131 7.56 5.79 -2.56
C ALA A 131 7.37 6.99 -1.61
N ALA A 132 6.45 6.89 -0.64
CA ALA A 132 6.21 7.92 0.36
C ALA A 132 7.46 8.17 1.23
N ALA A 133 8.09 7.11 1.67
CA ALA A 133 9.31 7.20 2.47
C ALA A 133 10.48 7.82 1.71
N SER A 134 10.65 7.46 0.44
CA SER A 134 11.66 8.06 -0.42
C SER A 134 11.45 9.55 -0.59
N ALA A 135 10.19 9.98 -0.78
CA ALA A 135 9.84 11.39 -0.92
C ALA A 135 10.08 12.19 0.37
N CYS A 136 9.90 11.56 1.54
CA CYS A 136 10.18 12.17 2.84
C CYS A 136 11.67 12.13 3.24
N GLY A 137 12.49 11.41 2.49
CA GLY A 137 13.91 11.27 2.78
C GLY A 137 14.68 12.59 2.57
N ARG A 138 15.27 13.12 3.65
CA ARG A 138 16.10 14.34 3.63
C ARG A 138 17.56 14.05 3.28
N ARG A 139 17.95 12.78 3.23
CA ARG A 139 19.26 12.25 2.86
C ARG A 139 19.09 10.86 2.25
N PRO A 140 20.14 10.29 1.63
CA PRO A 140 20.09 8.92 1.13
C PRO A 140 19.73 7.93 2.26
N LEU A 141 18.68 7.14 2.05
CA LEU A 141 18.24 6.10 2.98
C LEU A 141 19.01 4.81 2.71
N LYS A 142 20.00 4.49 3.57
CA LYS A 142 20.92 3.37 3.36
C LYS A 142 20.50 2.08 4.06
N ARG A 143 19.81 2.20 5.19
CA ARG A 143 19.45 1.08 6.04
C ARG A 143 17.94 1.08 6.29
N ALA A 144 17.29 -0.01 5.90
CA ALA A 144 15.87 -0.21 6.11
C ALA A 144 15.63 -1.32 7.14
N ALA A 145 14.56 -1.19 7.90
CA ALA A 145 14.01 -2.26 8.73
C ALA A 145 12.56 -2.53 8.34
N VAL A 146 12.19 -3.80 8.25
CA VAL A 146 10.83 -4.26 8.00
C VAL A 146 10.38 -5.10 9.20
N VAL A 147 9.43 -4.59 9.97
CA VAL A 147 8.84 -5.26 11.12
C VAL A 147 7.52 -5.90 10.70
N GLY A 148 7.52 -7.23 10.61
CA GLY A 148 6.43 -8.02 10.06
C GLY A 148 6.78 -8.61 8.69
N ALA A 149 6.86 -9.94 8.60
CA ALA A 149 7.18 -10.69 7.38
C ALA A 149 5.97 -11.42 6.80
N GLY A 150 4.78 -10.78 6.84
CA GLY A 150 3.57 -11.20 6.13
C GLY A 150 3.59 -10.76 4.66
N ALA A 151 2.44 -10.84 3.98
CA ALA A 151 2.33 -10.50 2.55
C ALA A 151 2.84 -9.07 2.23
N ILE A 152 2.49 -8.07 3.05
CA ILE A 152 2.99 -6.69 2.88
C ILE A 152 4.50 -6.64 3.17
N GLY A 153 4.98 -7.31 4.22
CA GLY A 153 6.41 -7.36 4.57
C GLY A 153 7.26 -7.94 3.44
N HIS A 154 6.84 -9.05 2.83
CA HIS A 154 7.50 -9.61 1.64
C HIS A 154 7.54 -8.61 0.48
N SER A 155 6.42 -7.95 0.19
CA SER A 155 6.37 -6.93 -0.86
C SER A 155 7.26 -5.71 -0.54
N LEU A 156 7.35 -5.30 0.74
CA LEU A 156 8.26 -4.22 1.17
C LEU A 156 9.71 -4.58 0.90
N VAL A 157 10.15 -5.78 1.32
CA VAL A 157 11.54 -6.24 1.09
C VAL A 157 11.83 -6.29 -0.41
N LYS A 158 10.87 -6.79 -1.22
CA LYS A 158 10.95 -6.82 -2.67
C LYS A 158 11.16 -5.43 -3.27
N PHE A 159 10.29 -4.47 -2.98
CA PHE A 159 10.40 -3.11 -3.54
C PHE A 159 11.61 -2.34 -3.01
N LEU A 160 11.98 -2.48 -1.75
CA LEU A 160 13.21 -1.91 -1.19
C LEU A 160 14.45 -2.43 -1.92
N ALA A 161 14.51 -3.73 -2.17
CA ALA A 161 15.64 -4.32 -2.91
C ALA A 161 15.67 -3.89 -4.39
N ALA A 162 14.49 -3.74 -5.04
CA ALA A 162 14.42 -3.44 -6.46
C ALA A 162 14.56 -1.95 -6.80
N THR A 163 13.99 -1.04 -5.98
CA THR A 163 13.79 0.37 -6.34
C THR A 163 14.58 1.37 -5.52
N GLN A 164 15.00 1.01 -4.31
CA GLN A 164 15.70 1.92 -3.41
C GLN A 164 17.20 1.69 -3.42
N ALA A 165 17.95 2.78 -3.23
CA ALA A 165 19.40 2.74 -3.03
C ALA A 165 19.75 2.37 -1.57
N VAL A 166 19.10 1.35 -1.01
CA VAL A 166 19.42 0.83 0.33
C VAL A 166 20.52 -0.22 0.23
N ASP A 167 21.44 -0.18 1.18
CA ASP A 167 22.55 -1.12 1.24
C ASP A 167 22.22 -2.32 2.15
N ARG A 168 21.32 -2.11 3.12
CA ARG A 168 20.94 -3.13 4.11
C ARG A 168 19.46 -3.11 4.40
N ILE A 169 18.88 -4.31 4.53
CA ILE A 169 17.49 -4.51 4.97
C ILE A 169 17.49 -5.53 6.11
N ALA A 170 17.07 -5.10 7.30
CA ALA A 170 16.80 -5.98 8.43
C ALA A 170 15.31 -6.34 8.45
N VAL A 171 14.99 -7.62 8.50
CA VAL A 171 13.60 -8.10 8.59
C VAL A 171 13.39 -8.70 9.97
N ALA A 172 12.44 -8.15 10.73
CA ALA A 172 12.06 -8.66 12.02
C ALA A 172 10.66 -9.30 11.98
N SER A 173 10.53 -10.48 12.57
CA SER A 173 9.24 -11.19 12.69
C SER A 173 9.20 -12.00 13.97
N LEU A 174 8.01 -12.24 14.50
CA LEU A 174 7.79 -13.06 15.70
C LEU A 174 8.51 -14.43 15.61
N LYS A 175 8.52 -15.01 14.40
CA LYS A 175 9.32 -16.21 14.09
C LYS A 175 10.44 -15.80 13.13
N GLU A 176 11.69 -15.95 13.55
CA GLU A 176 12.83 -15.64 12.70
C GLU A 176 12.84 -16.40 11.38
N SER A 177 12.32 -17.63 11.36
CA SER A 177 12.17 -18.41 10.12
C SER A 177 11.31 -17.72 9.05
N THR A 178 10.25 -16.99 9.47
CA THR A 178 9.41 -16.22 8.55
C THR A 178 10.17 -15.00 8.02
N ALA A 179 10.95 -14.32 8.85
CA ALA A 179 11.82 -13.22 8.42
C ALA A 179 12.90 -13.72 7.45
N ARG A 180 13.50 -14.87 7.73
CA ARG A 180 14.51 -15.50 6.86
C ARG A 180 13.95 -15.84 5.49
N HIS A 181 12.75 -16.41 5.43
CA HIS A 181 12.08 -16.70 4.16
C HIS A 181 11.85 -15.44 3.32
N ALA A 182 11.43 -14.34 3.93
CA ALA A 182 11.29 -13.06 3.22
C ALA A 182 12.62 -12.56 2.65
N CYS A 183 13.73 -12.73 3.38
CA CYS A 183 15.07 -12.39 2.90
C CYS A 183 15.49 -13.29 1.73
N GLU A 184 15.25 -14.59 1.80
CA GLU A 184 15.61 -15.55 0.74
C GLU A 184 14.91 -15.22 -0.58
N VAL A 185 13.62 -14.93 -0.54
CA VAL A 185 12.84 -14.55 -1.74
C VAL A 185 13.40 -13.28 -2.36
N ALA A 186 13.82 -12.30 -1.56
CA ALA A 186 14.33 -11.03 -2.07
C ALA A 186 15.79 -11.08 -2.52
N ALA A 187 16.58 -12.05 -2.06
CA ALA A 187 18.01 -12.17 -2.38
C ALA A 187 18.30 -12.29 -3.89
N PHE A 188 17.33 -12.80 -4.67
CA PHE A 188 17.45 -12.96 -6.12
C PHE A 188 17.18 -11.68 -6.90
N LEU A 189 16.60 -10.63 -6.28
CA LEU A 189 16.13 -9.44 -6.98
C LEU A 189 17.23 -8.42 -7.25
N ARG A 190 18.19 -8.29 -6.33
CA ARG A 190 19.29 -7.34 -6.47
C ARG A 190 20.58 -7.84 -5.79
N ARG A 191 21.68 -7.85 -6.55
CA ARG A 191 23.02 -8.10 -5.99
C ARG A 191 23.49 -6.87 -5.20
N GLY A 192 24.15 -7.10 -4.06
CA GLY A 192 24.81 -6.04 -3.28
C GLY A 192 23.97 -5.44 -2.15
N VAL A 193 22.71 -5.89 -1.96
CA VAL A 193 21.92 -5.57 -0.76
C VAL A 193 22.17 -6.63 0.30
N THR A 194 22.56 -6.23 1.51
CA THR A 194 22.69 -7.13 2.65
C THR A 194 21.33 -7.33 3.32
N LEU A 195 20.86 -8.57 3.39
CA LEU A 195 19.62 -8.96 4.03
C LEU A 195 19.93 -9.67 5.35
N SER A 196 19.21 -9.33 6.41
CA SER A 196 19.31 -10.00 7.72
C SER A 196 17.94 -10.26 8.31
N ALA A 197 17.78 -11.40 8.96
CA ALA A 197 16.56 -11.85 9.62
C ALA A 197 16.77 -11.94 11.14
N THR A 198 15.78 -11.52 11.91
CA THR A 198 15.83 -11.59 13.38
C THR A 198 14.42 -11.68 13.97
N SER A 199 14.33 -12.12 15.23
CA SER A 199 13.13 -11.96 16.06
C SER A 199 13.21 -10.74 16.99
N ASP A 200 14.36 -10.08 17.07
CA ASP A 200 14.59 -8.89 17.90
C ASP A 200 14.26 -7.63 17.10
N VAL A 201 13.09 -7.05 17.36
CA VAL A 201 12.64 -5.80 16.70
C VAL A 201 13.56 -4.64 17.04
N ARG A 202 14.02 -4.52 18.31
CA ARG A 202 14.90 -3.43 18.73
C ARG A 202 16.23 -3.46 17.96
N ALA A 203 16.84 -4.62 17.84
CA ALA A 203 18.06 -4.77 17.07
C ALA A 203 17.87 -4.44 15.59
N ALA A 204 16.72 -4.79 15.00
CA ALA A 204 16.42 -4.50 13.60
C ALA A 204 16.27 -2.99 13.32
N VAL A 205 15.66 -2.21 14.24
CA VAL A 205 15.32 -0.82 14.00
C VAL A 205 16.37 0.20 14.47
N ALA A 206 17.28 -0.20 15.37
CA ALA A 206 18.20 0.72 16.05
C ALA A 206 19.08 1.54 15.09
N ASP A 207 19.55 0.91 14.02
CA ASP A 207 20.44 1.54 13.02
C ASP A 207 19.71 1.93 11.71
N ALA A 208 18.40 1.72 11.65
CA ALA A 208 17.63 1.97 10.44
C ALA A 208 17.44 3.47 10.17
N ASP A 209 17.58 3.87 8.91
CA ASP A 209 17.19 5.19 8.44
C ASP A 209 15.68 5.23 8.19
N ILE A 210 15.12 4.08 7.82
CA ILE A 210 13.70 3.91 7.58
C ILE A 210 13.20 2.59 8.17
N VAL A 211 12.07 2.65 8.85
CA VAL A 211 11.39 1.51 9.47
C VAL A 211 9.99 1.37 8.90
N PHE A 212 9.62 0.17 8.47
CA PHE A 212 8.26 -0.16 8.05
C PHE A 212 7.65 -1.14 9.07
N THR A 213 6.44 -0.84 9.57
CA THR A 213 5.69 -1.77 10.38
C THR A 213 4.48 -2.29 9.61
N ALA A 214 4.39 -3.61 9.45
CA ALA A 214 3.35 -4.28 8.68
C ALA A 214 2.98 -5.61 9.33
N THR A 215 2.63 -5.57 10.60
CA THR A 215 2.30 -6.79 11.37
C THR A 215 0.79 -7.03 11.41
N GLY A 216 0.43 -8.19 11.89
CA GLY A 216 -0.94 -8.56 12.15
C GLY A 216 -1.23 -8.65 13.64
N VAL A 217 -0.65 -7.78 14.46
CA VAL A 217 -0.92 -7.76 15.91
C VAL A 217 -2.43 -7.65 16.19
N PRO A 218 -2.96 -8.43 17.14
CA PRO A 218 -4.39 -8.45 17.43
C PRO A 218 -4.87 -7.19 18.18
N GLU A 219 -3.96 -6.52 18.87
CA GLU A 219 -4.21 -5.34 19.71
C GLU A 219 -3.10 -4.31 19.54
N ASP A 220 -3.33 -3.10 20.05
CA ASP A 220 -2.35 -2.03 20.03
C ASP A 220 -1.11 -2.42 20.84
N THR A 221 0.06 -2.26 20.24
CA THR A 221 1.33 -2.75 20.81
C THR A 221 2.46 -1.77 20.51
N ASP A 222 3.31 -1.49 21.48
CA ASP A 222 4.52 -0.67 21.31
C ASP A 222 5.65 -1.51 20.70
N LEU A 223 5.48 -1.97 19.46
CA LEU A 223 6.47 -2.78 18.75
C LEU A 223 7.72 -2.00 18.39
N VAL A 224 7.55 -0.73 17.99
CA VAL A 224 8.64 0.19 17.69
C VAL A 224 8.54 1.38 18.62
N ARG A 225 9.61 1.67 19.36
CA ARG A 225 9.65 2.76 20.33
C ARG A 225 10.55 3.88 19.85
N ALA A 226 10.15 5.13 20.13
CA ALA A 226 10.91 6.35 19.79
C ALA A 226 12.37 6.27 20.27
N ALA A 227 12.58 5.77 21.49
CA ALA A 227 13.90 5.64 22.11
C ALA A 227 14.84 4.63 21.43
N TRP A 228 14.33 3.76 20.54
CA TRP A 228 15.15 2.77 19.81
C TRP A 228 15.64 3.28 18.47
N LEU A 229 15.07 4.37 18.00
CA LEU A 229 15.26 4.89 16.65
C LEU A 229 16.37 5.95 16.60
N LYS A 230 16.96 6.12 15.43
CA LYS A 230 17.76 7.30 15.13
C LYS A 230 16.94 8.57 15.28
N ALA A 231 17.59 9.67 15.60
CA ALA A 231 16.95 10.97 15.79
C ALA A 231 16.18 11.44 14.54
N ASP A 232 16.69 11.11 13.35
CA ASP A 232 16.13 11.50 12.05
C ASP A 232 15.44 10.36 11.29
N ALA A 233 15.08 9.27 11.99
CA ALA A 233 14.46 8.11 11.37
C ALA A 233 13.09 8.42 10.77
N ILE A 234 12.79 7.74 9.65
CA ILE A 234 11.46 7.71 9.05
C ILE A 234 10.79 6.40 9.45
N VAL A 235 9.57 6.46 9.97
CA VAL A 235 8.78 5.28 10.34
C VAL A 235 7.50 5.25 9.51
N CYS A 236 7.26 4.15 8.79
CA CYS A 236 6.03 3.89 8.04
C CYS A 236 5.14 2.92 8.82
N TRP A 237 4.07 3.42 9.39
CA TRP A 237 3.09 2.60 10.07
C TRP A 237 1.96 2.17 9.13
N LEU A 238 1.93 0.88 8.76
CA LEU A 238 0.97 0.29 7.82
C LEU A 238 -0.08 -0.58 8.50
N GLY A 239 0.23 -1.12 9.67
CA GLY A 239 -0.67 -2.00 10.43
C GLY A 239 -2.02 -1.38 10.74
N SER A 240 -3.04 -2.22 10.95
CA SER A 240 -4.38 -1.77 11.33
C SER A 240 -4.47 -1.37 12.80
N ARG A 241 -3.67 -1.98 13.64
CA ARG A 241 -3.51 -1.65 15.05
C ARG A 241 -2.31 -0.73 15.24
N ARG A 242 -2.21 -0.10 16.39
CA ARG A 242 -1.05 0.71 16.74
C ARG A 242 0.17 -0.21 16.93
N GLU A 243 1.24 0.08 16.22
CA GLU A 243 2.49 -0.69 16.18
C GLU A 243 3.69 0.17 16.63
N VAL A 244 3.44 1.40 17.01
CA VAL A 244 4.45 2.37 17.46
C VAL A 244 4.02 2.93 18.82
N ASP A 245 4.98 3.35 19.65
CA ASP A 245 4.64 3.93 20.95
C ASP A 245 4.01 5.33 20.81
N ILE A 246 3.36 5.78 21.88
CA ILE A 246 2.68 7.10 21.92
C ILE A 246 3.71 8.23 21.88
N GLU A 247 4.90 8.02 22.42
CA GLU A 247 5.99 9.00 22.40
C GLU A 247 6.36 9.35 20.96
N LEU A 248 6.56 8.35 20.08
CA LEU A 248 6.82 8.58 18.66
C LEU A 248 5.70 9.37 17.98
N ILE A 249 4.44 9.06 18.28
CA ILE A 249 3.29 9.76 17.71
C ILE A 249 3.23 11.23 18.15
N SER A 250 3.57 11.51 19.42
CA SER A 250 3.53 12.86 19.98
C SER A 250 4.71 13.74 19.57
N GLU A 251 5.86 13.15 19.22
CA GLU A 251 7.10 13.88 18.90
C GLU A 251 7.34 14.03 17.39
N ALA A 252 6.98 13.01 16.58
CA ALA A 252 7.28 13.00 15.16
C ALA A 252 6.49 14.02 14.34
N TRP A 253 7.04 14.42 13.19
CA TRP A 253 6.28 15.05 12.12
C TRP A 253 5.46 13.98 11.41
N ILE A 254 4.14 14.16 11.33
CA ILE A 254 3.25 13.14 10.80
C ILE A 254 2.81 13.50 9.39
N VAL A 255 3.09 12.60 8.45
CA VAL A 255 2.60 12.68 7.06
C VAL A 255 1.67 11.49 6.82
N VAL A 256 0.53 11.75 6.18
CA VAL A 256 -0.51 10.74 5.95
C VAL A 256 -0.80 10.58 4.46
N ASP A 257 -1.38 9.47 4.03
CA ASP A 257 -1.87 9.32 2.66
C ASP A 257 -3.23 9.99 2.45
N ASP A 258 -4.11 9.87 3.45
CA ASP A 258 -5.46 10.42 3.45
C ASP A 258 -5.83 10.89 4.87
N PRO A 259 -5.89 12.21 5.13
CA PRO A 259 -6.18 12.74 6.46
C PRO A 259 -7.50 12.22 7.07
N ASP A 260 -8.55 12.14 6.26
CA ASP A 260 -9.86 11.68 6.73
C ASP A 260 -9.86 10.16 6.98
N GLY A 261 -9.26 9.40 6.06
CA GLY A 261 -9.12 7.95 6.18
C GLY A 261 -8.28 7.54 7.39
N VAL A 262 -7.23 8.30 7.71
CA VAL A 262 -6.39 8.04 8.89
C VAL A 262 -7.13 8.36 10.18
N LYS A 263 -7.82 9.50 10.28
CA LYS A 263 -8.65 9.86 11.44
C LYS A 263 -9.79 8.87 11.68
N MET A 264 -10.40 8.37 10.61
CA MET A 264 -11.45 7.33 10.71
C MET A 264 -10.88 6.04 11.31
N ARG A 265 -9.68 5.65 10.92
CA ARG A 265 -9.06 4.36 11.27
C ARG A 265 -8.35 4.37 12.63
N ARG A 266 -7.80 5.52 13.06
CA ARG A 266 -6.89 5.63 14.20
C ARG A 266 -7.30 6.73 15.15
N SER A 267 -7.60 6.35 16.39
CA SER A 267 -8.04 7.27 17.45
C SER A 267 -6.96 8.30 17.81
N GLU A 268 -5.69 7.95 17.66
CA GLU A 268 -4.53 8.79 17.94
C GLU A 268 -4.52 10.09 17.12
N PHE A 269 -5.20 10.11 15.98
CA PHE A 269 -5.29 11.29 15.10
C PHE A 269 -6.64 12.01 15.20
N ARG A 270 -7.52 11.60 16.10
CA ARG A 270 -8.76 12.33 16.41
C ARG A 270 -8.48 13.41 17.45
N GLU A 271 -9.45 14.30 17.62
CA GLU A 271 -9.38 15.37 18.60
C GLU A 271 -9.04 14.83 20.01
N GLY A 272 -8.04 15.42 20.65
CA GLY A 272 -7.49 14.98 21.93
C GLY A 272 -6.52 13.79 21.86
N GLY A 273 -6.33 13.17 20.70
CA GLY A 273 -5.33 12.11 20.52
C GLY A 273 -3.90 12.66 20.38
N ALA A 274 -2.91 11.81 20.68
CA ALA A 274 -1.49 12.20 20.75
C ALA A 274 -0.95 12.82 19.43
N GLY A 275 -1.50 12.41 18.27
CA GLY A 275 -1.10 12.89 16.94
C GLY A 275 -2.02 13.96 16.34
N TRP A 276 -3.03 14.45 17.06
CA TRP A 276 -4.05 15.35 16.52
C TRP A 276 -3.49 16.59 15.82
N ASN A 277 -2.56 17.28 16.47
CA ASN A 277 -1.95 18.51 15.96
C ASN A 277 -0.57 18.28 15.33
N ARG A 278 -0.19 17.02 15.06
CA ARG A 278 1.14 16.66 14.54
C ARG A 278 1.13 16.33 13.04
N ILE A 279 -0.07 16.25 12.42
CA ILE A 279 -0.20 16.03 10.98
C ILE A 279 0.20 17.31 10.25
N VAL A 280 1.33 17.27 9.55
CA VAL A 280 1.87 18.42 8.81
C VAL A 280 1.40 18.45 7.34
N GLY A 281 0.91 17.33 6.81
CA GLY A 281 0.37 17.24 5.47
C GLY A 281 0.21 15.81 4.99
N ASN A 282 0.01 15.66 3.68
CA ASN A 282 -0.13 14.36 3.06
C ASN A 282 1.03 14.02 2.12
N VAL A 283 1.15 12.74 1.76
CA VAL A 283 2.19 12.21 0.88
C VAL A 283 2.21 12.94 -0.48
N ALA A 284 1.04 13.27 -1.03
CA ALA A 284 0.96 13.98 -2.31
C ALA A 284 1.56 15.39 -2.24
N ASN A 285 1.37 16.12 -1.12
CA ASN A 285 2.00 17.42 -0.91
C ASN A 285 3.53 17.31 -0.90
N VAL A 286 4.08 16.28 -0.24
CA VAL A 286 5.53 16.03 -0.23
C VAL A 286 6.03 15.67 -1.62
N MET A 287 5.37 14.72 -2.29
CA MET A 287 5.79 14.22 -3.61
C MET A 287 5.66 15.25 -4.73
N SER A 288 4.75 16.23 -4.60
CA SER A 288 4.59 17.34 -5.55
C SER A 288 5.47 18.57 -5.22
N GLY A 289 6.21 18.53 -4.10
CA GLY A 289 7.02 19.67 -3.65
C GLY A 289 6.21 20.81 -3.03
N GLN A 290 4.92 20.62 -2.78
CA GLN A 290 4.07 21.62 -2.09
C GLN A 290 4.33 21.68 -0.59
N LEU A 291 4.85 20.60 -0.01
CA LEU A 291 5.26 20.52 1.39
C LEU A 291 6.73 20.12 1.47
N HIS A 292 7.53 21.02 2.04
CA HIS A 292 8.91 20.73 2.40
C HIS A 292 8.95 20.36 3.89
N LEU A 293 9.44 19.17 4.18
CA LEU A 293 9.64 18.77 5.57
C LEU A 293 10.85 19.52 6.13
N PRO A 294 10.79 20.00 7.39
CA PRO A 294 11.85 20.83 7.96
C PRO A 294 13.18 20.08 8.00
N GLU A 295 14.25 20.80 7.72
CA GLU A 295 15.60 20.31 7.96
C GLU A 295 15.84 20.26 9.47
N GLY A 296 16.06 19.09 10.02
CA GLY A 296 16.28 18.92 11.46
C GLY A 296 16.39 17.45 11.85
N VAL A 297 16.59 17.24 13.13
CA VAL A 297 16.80 15.92 13.75
C VAL A 297 15.51 15.26 14.23
N GLU A 298 14.37 15.70 13.73
CA GLU A 298 13.08 15.14 14.17
C GLU A 298 12.67 13.93 13.33
N LYS A 299 12.09 12.95 13.99
CA LYS A 299 11.53 11.74 13.36
C LYS A 299 10.34 12.09 12.47
N ILE A 300 10.15 11.35 11.41
CA ILE A 300 8.97 11.43 10.55
C ILE A 300 8.17 10.15 10.72
N LEU A 301 6.87 10.29 10.99
CA LEU A 301 5.93 9.17 11.04
C LEU A 301 5.00 9.24 9.83
N LEU A 302 5.13 8.29 8.92
CA LEU A 302 4.19 8.07 7.82
C LEU A 302 3.06 7.16 8.33
N SER A 303 1.86 7.68 8.47
CA SER A 303 0.70 6.89 8.85
C SER A 303 -0.20 6.66 7.64
N LEU A 304 -0.14 5.46 7.06
CA LEU A 304 -0.76 5.15 5.79
C LEU A 304 -2.00 4.25 5.97
N ALA A 305 -3.17 4.74 5.56
CA ALA A 305 -4.45 4.04 5.67
C ALA A 305 -4.84 3.25 4.40
N GLY A 306 -4.18 3.57 3.28
CA GLY A 306 -4.46 3.01 1.96
C GLY A 306 -5.60 3.74 1.24
N ILE A 307 -5.42 3.99 -0.05
CA ILE A 307 -6.35 4.72 -0.92
C ILE A 307 -6.72 3.88 -2.14
N GLY A 308 -8.02 3.91 -2.51
CA GLY A 308 -8.57 3.03 -3.55
C GLY A 308 -8.13 3.36 -4.97
N VAL A 309 -7.74 4.61 -5.22
CA VAL A 309 -7.27 5.04 -6.55
C VAL A 309 -6.04 4.28 -7.04
N LEU A 310 -5.19 3.79 -6.12
CA LEU A 310 -4.04 2.96 -6.47
C LEU A 310 -4.48 1.59 -7.01
N ASP A 311 -5.50 1.00 -6.39
CA ASP A 311 -6.08 -0.26 -6.82
C ASP A 311 -6.73 -0.12 -8.21
N VAL A 312 -7.42 1.01 -8.47
CA VAL A 312 -8.04 1.33 -9.77
C VAL A 312 -6.98 1.56 -10.85
N ALA A 313 -5.95 2.35 -10.57
CA ALA A 313 -4.87 2.63 -11.53
C ALA A 313 -4.15 1.35 -11.98
N LEU A 314 -3.82 0.49 -11.02
CA LEU A 314 -3.15 -0.78 -11.30
C LEU A 314 -4.09 -1.77 -12.00
N GLY A 315 -5.36 -1.82 -11.60
CA GLY A 315 -6.37 -2.65 -12.25
C GLY A 315 -6.56 -2.26 -13.73
N ALA A 316 -6.65 -0.97 -14.02
CA ALA A 316 -6.75 -0.48 -15.39
C ALA A 316 -5.52 -0.87 -16.24
N ARG A 317 -4.30 -0.74 -15.68
CA ARG A 317 -3.08 -1.17 -16.35
C ARG A 317 -3.04 -2.68 -16.56
N ALA A 318 -3.41 -3.48 -15.57
CA ALA A 318 -3.48 -4.93 -15.69
C ALA A 318 -4.43 -5.37 -16.83
N ILE A 319 -5.62 -4.77 -16.90
CA ILE A 319 -6.60 -5.02 -17.96
C ILE A 319 -6.04 -4.63 -19.33
N ALA A 320 -5.42 -3.44 -19.45
CA ALA A 320 -4.82 -3.00 -20.71
C ALA A 320 -3.71 -3.95 -21.19
N ASN A 321 -2.86 -4.40 -20.26
CA ASN A 321 -1.79 -5.36 -20.54
C ASN A 321 -2.36 -6.76 -20.90
N ALA A 322 -3.40 -7.20 -20.19
CA ALA A 322 -4.09 -8.45 -20.46
C ALA A 322 -4.67 -8.50 -21.88
N ARG A 323 -5.36 -7.43 -22.30
CA ARG A 323 -5.89 -7.30 -23.66
C ARG A 323 -4.79 -7.41 -24.71
N ARG A 324 -3.64 -6.73 -24.51
CA ARG A 324 -2.49 -6.81 -25.44
C ARG A 324 -1.85 -8.20 -25.51
N LYS A 325 -1.84 -8.91 -24.39
CA LYS A 325 -1.20 -10.24 -24.26
C LYS A 325 -2.16 -11.39 -24.58
N GLY A 326 -3.46 -11.12 -24.78
CA GLY A 326 -4.48 -12.16 -24.92
C GLY A 326 -4.69 -12.99 -23.65
N ILE A 327 -4.51 -12.37 -22.47
CA ILE A 327 -4.65 -13.00 -21.15
C ILE A 327 -6.02 -12.64 -20.56
N GLY A 328 -6.59 -13.54 -19.76
CA GLY A 328 -7.87 -13.35 -19.08
C GLY A 328 -9.02 -14.06 -19.76
N VAL A 329 -10.14 -14.13 -19.03
CA VAL A 329 -11.37 -14.75 -19.50
C VAL A 329 -12.36 -13.64 -19.88
N PRO A 330 -12.84 -13.56 -21.13
CA PRO A 330 -13.86 -12.61 -21.50
C PRO A 330 -15.14 -12.81 -20.66
N LEU A 331 -15.67 -11.70 -20.13
CA LEU A 331 -16.99 -11.69 -19.54
C LEU A 331 -17.96 -11.31 -20.67
N GLU A 332 -18.74 -12.25 -21.16
CA GLU A 332 -19.72 -11.95 -22.21
C GLU A 332 -20.81 -11.05 -21.62
N PRO A 333 -21.03 -9.83 -22.14
CA PRO A 333 -22.18 -9.07 -21.77
C PRO A 333 -23.44 -9.79 -22.29
N ASP A 334 -24.49 -9.85 -21.46
CA ASP A 334 -25.78 -10.34 -21.90
C ASP A 334 -26.22 -9.53 -23.14
N ARG A 335 -26.20 -10.13 -24.30
CA ARG A 335 -26.63 -9.50 -25.55
C ARG A 335 -28.17 -9.50 -25.59
N ARG A 336 -28.78 -8.64 -24.84
CA ARG A 336 -30.21 -8.33 -25.00
C ARG A 336 -30.38 -7.08 -25.84
#